data_5494c3e4280e1669fd30df02dd211a55
#
_entry.id   5494c3e4280e1669fd30df02dd211a55
#
_cell.length_a   1.000
_cell.length_b   1.000
_cell.length_c   1.000
_cell.angle_alpha   90.00
_cell.angle_beta   90.00
_cell.angle_gamma   90.00
#
_symmetry.space_group_name_H-M   'P 1'
#
loop_
_entity.id
_entity.type
_entity.pdbx_description
1 polymer ?
#
loop_
_entity_poly.entity_id
_entity_poly.type
_entity_poly.pdbx_seq_one_letter_code
_entity_poly.pdbx_strand_id
1 'polypeptide(L)'
;MPILDINEIRAILPHRYPFLLVDRIVELEAERIVGIKNVTHNEPFFTGHFPDFPVMPGVLIVEAMAQTAGVLVLKSIPDRDRKLVLLVAIENARFRRPVVPGDTLRMEMKVLKRKASVAKMAGVATVDGVVVAEAEVMCKLADKEQKPPAEASS
;
A
#
# COMPACT_ATOMS: atom_id res chain seq x y z
N MET A 1 6.70 -20.32 -0.53
CA MET A 1 7.56 -19.42 0.24
C MET A 1 7.29 -17.98 -0.18
N PRO A 2 7.07 -17.06 0.75
CA PRO A 2 6.97 -15.64 0.40
C PRO A 2 8.32 -15.15 -0.10
N ILE A 3 8.29 -14.21 -1.05
CA ILE A 3 9.51 -13.50 -1.50
C ILE A 3 10.01 -12.57 -0.39
N LEU A 4 9.08 -11.86 0.28
CA LEU A 4 9.37 -11.06 1.47
C LEU A 4 8.36 -11.36 2.55
N ASP A 5 8.82 -11.61 3.76
CA ASP A 5 7.97 -11.75 4.94
C ASP A 5 7.69 -10.39 5.60
N ILE A 6 6.90 -10.38 6.66
CA ILE A 6 6.52 -9.14 7.34
C ILE A 6 7.72 -8.39 7.92
N ASN A 7 8.74 -9.08 8.39
CA ASN A 7 9.92 -8.41 8.94
C ASN A 7 10.72 -7.70 7.85
N GLU A 8 10.82 -8.33 6.69
CA GLU A 8 11.48 -7.73 5.52
C GLU A 8 10.67 -6.53 4.98
N ILE A 9 9.34 -6.64 4.96
CA ILE A 9 8.46 -5.52 4.57
C ILE A 9 8.63 -4.36 5.54
N ARG A 10 8.65 -4.62 6.86
CA ARG A 10 8.87 -3.58 7.87
C ARG A 10 10.24 -2.92 7.76
N ALA A 11 11.24 -3.64 7.28
CA ALA A 11 12.56 -3.07 7.01
C ALA A 11 12.58 -2.15 5.79
N ILE A 12 11.59 -2.25 4.90
CA ILE A 12 11.48 -1.46 3.67
C ILE A 12 10.50 -0.29 3.85
N LEU A 13 9.29 -0.57 4.35
CA LEU A 13 8.24 0.44 4.53
C LEU A 13 8.35 1.13 5.89
N PRO A 14 8.12 2.45 5.95
CA PRO A 14 8.07 3.16 7.23
C PRO A 14 6.77 2.97 8.00
N HIS A 15 5.71 2.50 7.35
CA HIS A 15 4.40 2.29 7.94
C HIS A 15 4.44 1.31 9.11
N ARG A 16 3.60 1.53 10.12
CA ARG A 16 3.48 0.65 11.31
C ARG A 16 2.01 0.50 11.68
N TYR A 17 1.74 -0.46 12.57
CA TYR A 17 0.41 -0.69 13.11
C TYR A 17 -0.22 0.64 13.62
N PRO A 18 -1.47 0.93 13.33
CA PRO A 18 -2.46 0.08 12.62
C PRO A 18 -2.51 0.32 11.10
N PHE A 19 -1.53 0.98 10.52
CA PHE A 19 -1.56 1.47 9.15
C PHE A 19 -0.66 0.68 8.18
N LEU A 20 0.04 -0.34 8.62
CA LEU A 20 0.76 -1.25 7.74
C LEU A 20 -0.21 -2.29 7.20
N LEU A 21 -0.49 -2.25 5.90
CA LEU A 21 -1.56 -3.02 5.25
C LEU A 21 -1.03 -4.04 4.23
N VAL A 22 0.21 -4.50 4.40
CA VAL A 22 0.80 -5.54 3.55
C VAL A 22 1.44 -6.59 4.45
N ASP A 23 1.02 -7.85 4.29
CA ASP A 23 1.48 -8.95 5.14
C ASP A 23 2.62 -9.75 4.51
N ARG A 24 2.60 -9.89 3.18
CA ARG A 24 3.61 -10.64 2.42
C ARG A 24 3.77 -10.06 1.02
N ILE A 25 4.96 -10.22 0.46
CA ILE A 25 5.19 -10.08 -0.98
C ILE A 25 5.40 -11.49 -1.52
N VAL A 26 4.60 -11.87 -2.50
CA VAL A 26 4.59 -13.23 -3.06
C VAL A 26 5.19 -13.31 -4.46
N GLU A 27 5.26 -12.18 -5.19
CA GLU A 27 5.92 -12.08 -6.47
C GLU A 27 6.60 -10.71 -6.57
N LEU A 28 7.80 -10.68 -7.12
CA LEU A 28 8.58 -9.45 -7.26
C LEU A 28 9.45 -9.52 -8.51
N GLU A 29 9.21 -8.60 -9.42
CA GLU A 29 9.95 -8.42 -10.67
C GLU A 29 10.42 -6.96 -10.75
N ALA A 30 11.20 -6.62 -11.77
CA ALA A 30 11.72 -5.25 -11.94
C ALA A 30 10.62 -4.18 -12.01
N GLU A 31 9.49 -4.51 -12.66
CA GLU A 31 8.39 -3.56 -12.90
C GLU A 31 7.02 -4.08 -12.43
N ARG A 32 7.02 -5.13 -11.61
CA ARG A 32 5.78 -5.74 -11.12
C ARG A 32 5.98 -6.31 -9.72
N ILE A 33 4.98 -6.17 -8.89
CA ILE A 33 4.97 -6.71 -7.53
C ILE A 33 3.58 -7.22 -7.18
N VAL A 34 3.53 -8.31 -6.42
CA VAL A 34 2.28 -8.84 -5.87
C VAL A 34 2.41 -8.95 -4.37
N GLY A 35 1.52 -8.25 -3.66
CA GLY A 35 1.41 -8.29 -2.21
C GLY A 35 0.12 -8.94 -1.74
N ILE A 36 0.13 -9.39 -0.50
CA ILE A 36 -1.00 -10.02 0.19
C ILE A 36 -1.34 -9.21 1.43
N LYS A 37 -2.64 -8.95 1.62
CA LYS A 37 -3.20 -8.42 2.86
C LYS A 37 -4.27 -9.39 3.34
N ASN A 38 -4.09 -9.98 4.51
CA ASN A 38 -5.14 -10.75 5.17
C ASN A 38 -6.09 -9.80 5.90
N VAL A 39 -7.37 -9.87 5.58
CA VAL A 39 -8.39 -9.03 6.19
C VAL A 39 -9.05 -9.80 7.32
N THR A 40 -8.92 -9.29 8.55
CA THR A 40 -9.47 -9.95 9.73
C THR A 40 -10.39 -8.99 10.50
N HIS A 41 -11.37 -9.56 11.24
CA HIS A 41 -12.26 -8.76 12.07
C HIS A 41 -11.50 -8.01 13.19
N ASN A 42 -10.27 -8.41 13.46
CA ASN A 42 -9.43 -7.80 14.50
C ASN A 42 -8.76 -6.48 14.05
N GLU A 43 -9.21 -5.90 12.97
CA GLU A 43 -8.67 -4.63 12.49
C GLU A 43 -9.49 -3.45 13.05
N PRO A 44 -8.80 -2.38 13.53
CA PRO A 44 -9.47 -1.26 14.20
C PRO A 44 -10.58 -0.60 13.38
N PHE A 45 -10.42 -0.52 12.04
CA PHE A 45 -11.39 0.20 11.21
C PHE A 45 -12.76 -0.48 11.16
N PHE A 46 -12.87 -1.79 11.42
CA PHE A 46 -14.18 -2.47 11.43
C PHE A 46 -15.06 -2.06 12.60
N THR A 47 -14.51 -1.46 13.64
CA THR A 47 -15.27 -0.94 14.76
C THR A 47 -16.26 0.15 14.31
N GLY A 48 -15.86 0.94 13.33
CA GLY A 48 -16.68 2.04 12.83
C GLY A 48 -17.19 1.90 11.41
N HIS A 49 -16.72 0.91 10.66
CA HIS A 49 -17.06 0.80 9.23
C HIS A 49 -17.44 -0.64 8.84
N PHE A 50 -18.57 -1.13 9.21
CA PHE A 50 -19.64 -0.54 10.05
C PHE A 50 -19.92 -1.50 11.20
N PRO A 51 -20.47 -1.04 12.35
CA PRO A 51 -20.61 -1.87 13.55
C PRO A 51 -21.30 -3.23 13.32
N ASP A 52 -22.37 -3.25 12.52
CA ASP A 52 -23.12 -4.48 12.24
C ASP A 52 -22.88 -5.02 10.82
N PHE A 53 -22.05 -4.38 10.05
CA PHE A 53 -21.72 -4.80 8.70
C PHE A 53 -20.26 -4.42 8.35
N PRO A 54 -19.30 -5.24 8.77
CA PRO A 54 -17.88 -4.92 8.57
C PRO A 54 -17.50 -5.01 7.10
N VAL A 55 -17.05 -3.88 6.55
CA VAL A 55 -16.55 -3.76 5.17
C VAL A 55 -15.25 -2.99 5.20
N MET A 56 -14.22 -3.51 4.55
CA MET A 56 -12.96 -2.78 4.44
C MET A 56 -13.17 -1.50 3.63
N PRO A 57 -12.83 -0.33 4.19
CA PRO A 57 -12.94 0.92 3.45
C PRO A 57 -12.19 0.85 2.12
N GLY A 58 -12.86 1.25 1.03
CA GLY A 58 -12.23 1.24 -0.30
C GLY A 58 -10.96 2.06 -0.35
N VAL A 59 -10.93 3.20 0.34
CA VAL A 59 -9.74 4.06 0.43
C VAL A 59 -8.56 3.33 1.07
N LEU A 60 -8.80 2.39 1.99
CA LEU A 60 -7.74 1.59 2.61
C LEU A 60 -7.29 0.43 1.71
N ILE A 61 -8.16 -0.07 0.83
CA ILE A 61 -7.74 -1.01 -0.21
C ILE A 61 -6.73 -0.33 -1.14
N VAL A 62 -7.02 0.88 -1.57
CA VAL A 62 -6.10 1.67 -2.41
C VAL A 62 -4.81 1.97 -1.66
N GLU A 63 -4.89 2.29 -0.36
CA GLU A 63 -3.70 2.49 0.47
C GLU A 63 -2.84 1.21 0.55
N ALA A 64 -3.45 0.05 0.75
CA ALA A 64 -2.74 -1.23 0.76
C ALA A 64 -2.05 -1.51 -0.59
N MET A 65 -2.72 -1.19 -1.70
CA MET A 65 -2.14 -1.27 -3.04
C MET A 65 -0.95 -0.31 -3.19
N ALA A 66 -1.07 0.92 -2.71
CA ALA A 66 0.00 1.90 -2.74
C ALA A 66 1.20 1.48 -1.88
N GLN A 67 0.97 0.87 -0.72
CA GLN A 67 2.05 0.32 0.11
C GLN A 67 2.77 -0.83 -0.60
N THR A 68 2.03 -1.71 -1.25
CA THR A 68 2.62 -2.78 -2.07
C THR A 68 3.52 -2.19 -3.16
N ALA A 69 3.04 -1.18 -3.86
CA ALA A 69 3.83 -0.43 -4.84
C ALA A 69 5.07 0.21 -4.19
N GLY A 70 4.91 0.76 -2.99
CA GLY A 70 5.99 1.38 -2.22
C GLY A 70 7.13 0.42 -1.90
N VAL A 71 6.84 -0.84 -1.65
CA VAL A 71 7.86 -1.88 -1.45
C VAL A 71 8.75 -1.99 -2.69
N LEU A 72 8.16 -2.04 -3.87
CA LEU A 72 8.91 -2.11 -5.12
C LEU A 72 9.80 -0.88 -5.31
N VAL A 73 9.26 0.30 -5.06
CA VAL A 73 9.98 1.56 -5.24
C VAL A 73 11.13 1.70 -4.23
N LEU A 74 10.86 1.44 -2.94
CA LEU A 74 11.85 1.63 -1.87
C LEU A 74 12.91 0.54 -1.84
N LYS A 75 12.60 -0.67 -2.27
CA LYS A 75 13.55 -1.79 -2.22
C LYS A 75 14.85 -1.48 -2.95
N SER A 76 14.79 -0.73 -4.05
CA SER A 76 15.94 -0.38 -4.86
C SER A 76 16.65 0.92 -4.44
N ILE A 77 16.18 1.58 -3.38
CA ILE A 77 16.71 2.86 -2.92
C ILE A 77 17.70 2.60 -1.78
N PRO A 78 19.00 2.97 -1.93
CA PRO A 78 20.02 2.69 -0.90
C PRO A 78 19.76 3.41 0.42
N ASP A 79 19.23 4.63 0.39
CA ASP A 79 18.96 5.46 1.57
C ASP A 79 17.49 5.44 1.98
N ARG A 80 16.80 4.34 1.73
CA ARG A 80 15.36 4.21 2.01
C ARG A 80 14.97 4.50 3.45
N ASP A 81 15.85 4.30 4.40
CA ASP A 81 15.59 4.60 5.81
C ASP A 81 15.33 6.10 6.07
N ARG A 82 15.77 6.96 5.15
CA ARG A 82 15.57 8.41 5.20
C ARG A 82 14.40 8.87 4.32
N LYS A 83 13.69 7.94 3.69
CA LYS A 83 12.64 8.25 2.73
C LYS A 83 11.27 7.87 3.25
N LEU A 84 10.28 8.64 2.81
CA LEU A 84 8.86 8.32 2.93
C LEU A 84 8.31 8.13 1.52
N VAL A 85 7.31 7.27 1.41
CA VAL A 85 6.50 7.15 0.20
C VAL A 85 5.18 7.84 0.45
N LEU A 86 4.94 8.92 -0.27
CA LEU A 86 3.70 9.70 -0.18
C LEU A 86 2.80 9.36 -1.37
N LEU A 87 1.55 9.10 -1.09
CA LEU A 87 0.53 8.92 -2.12
C LEU A 87 0.08 10.31 -2.57
N VAL A 88 0.38 10.70 -3.82
CA VAL A 88 0.12 12.05 -4.31
C VAL A 88 -1.02 12.13 -5.32
N ALA A 89 -1.41 11.03 -5.95
CA ALA A 89 -2.56 10.99 -6.84
C ALA A 89 -3.15 9.59 -6.92
N ILE A 90 -4.45 9.52 -7.11
CA ILE A 90 -5.21 8.31 -7.39
C ILE A 90 -6.06 8.59 -8.61
N GLU A 91 -5.97 7.73 -9.62
CA GLU A 91 -6.74 7.86 -10.85
C GLU A 91 -7.47 6.56 -11.15
N ASN A 92 -8.63 6.66 -11.81
CA ASN A 92 -9.38 5.52 -12.31
C ASN A 92 -9.68 4.46 -11.24
N ALA A 93 -9.94 4.88 -10.01
CA ALA A 93 -10.29 3.98 -8.92
C ALA A 93 -11.70 3.43 -9.10
N ARG A 94 -11.83 2.10 -9.00
CA ARG A 94 -13.10 1.39 -9.08
C ARG A 94 -13.16 0.34 -7.98
N PHE A 95 -14.27 0.30 -7.26
CA PHE A 95 -14.56 -0.68 -6.22
C PHE A 95 -15.69 -1.55 -6.71
N ARG A 96 -15.39 -2.81 -7.03
CA ARG A 96 -16.33 -3.69 -7.73
C ARG A 96 -17.08 -4.61 -6.79
N ARG A 97 -16.48 -4.97 -5.65
CA ARG A 97 -17.09 -5.84 -4.64
C ARG A 97 -16.62 -5.45 -3.26
N PRO A 98 -17.48 -5.59 -2.21
CA PRO A 98 -17.06 -5.39 -0.83
C PRO A 98 -15.98 -6.41 -0.44
N VAL A 99 -15.04 -5.96 0.37
CA VAL A 99 -14.04 -6.81 1.02
C VAL A 99 -14.40 -6.89 2.50
N VAL A 100 -14.50 -8.10 3.01
CA VAL A 100 -15.02 -8.37 4.36
C VAL A 100 -14.02 -9.21 5.16
N PRO A 101 -14.16 -9.24 6.50
CA PRO A 101 -13.30 -10.11 7.33
C PRO A 101 -13.34 -11.57 6.85
N GLY A 102 -12.17 -12.19 6.78
CA GLY A 102 -11.97 -13.53 6.24
C GLY A 102 -11.42 -13.54 4.82
N ASP A 103 -11.49 -12.40 4.10
CA ASP A 103 -10.93 -12.29 2.77
C ASP A 103 -9.40 -12.14 2.81
N THR A 104 -8.75 -12.63 1.76
CA THR A 104 -7.34 -12.34 1.51
C THR A 104 -7.24 -11.52 0.23
N LEU A 105 -6.74 -10.29 0.37
CA LEU A 105 -6.49 -9.43 -0.78
C LEU A 105 -5.18 -9.82 -1.45
N ARG A 106 -5.24 -10.04 -2.75
CA ARG A 106 -4.07 -10.17 -3.60
C ARG A 106 -3.95 -8.92 -4.45
N MET A 107 -2.86 -8.18 -4.29
CA MET A 107 -2.67 -6.87 -4.92
C MET A 107 -1.52 -6.95 -5.91
N GLU A 108 -1.85 -6.88 -7.20
CA GLU A 108 -0.85 -6.82 -8.26
C GLU A 108 -0.66 -5.38 -8.70
N MET A 109 0.58 -4.90 -8.63
CA MET A 109 0.94 -3.54 -9.05
C MET A 109 1.97 -3.61 -10.17
N LYS A 110 1.74 -2.85 -11.24
CA LYS A 110 2.62 -2.76 -12.41
C LYS A 110 3.07 -1.33 -12.64
N VAL A 111 4.36 -1.13 -12.88
CA VAL A 111 4.91 0.19 -13.18
C VAL A 111 4.40 0.65 -14.54
N LEU A 112 3.77 1.83 -14.57
CA LEU A 112 3.38 2.52 -15.81
C LEU A 112 4.44 3.54 -16.20
N LYS A 113 4.98 4.28 -15.21
CA LYS A 113 5.99 5.31 -15.43
C LYS A 113 6.80 5.49 -14.16
N ARG A 114 8.11 5.59 -14.29
CA ARG A 114 8.99 5.81 -13.16
C ARG A 114 10.05 6.84 -13.52
N LYS A 115 10.16 7.87 -12.67
CA LYS A 115 11.24 8.88 -12.71
C LYS A 115 11.91 8.89 -11.34
N ALA A 116 13.00 9.63 -11.18
CA ALA A 116 13.88 9.59 -10.00
C ALA A 116 13.15 9.55 -8.64
N SER A 117 12.11 10.38 -8.44
CA SER A 117 11.39 10.47 -7.16
C SER A 117 9.89 10.19 -7.26
N VAL A 118 9.39 9.83 -8.45
CA VAL A 118 7.95 9.63 -8.69
C VAL A 118 7.73 8.34 -9.46
N ALA A 119 6.76 7.55 -9.01
CA ALA A 119 6.34 6.33 -9.71
C ALA A 119 4.82 6.33 -9.88
N LYS A 120 4.36 6.04 -11.10
CA LYS A 120 2.95 5.78 -11.40
C LYS A 120 2.79 4.30 -11.65
N MET A 121 1.83 3.68 -10.95
CA MET A 121 1.61 2.24 -11.02
C MET A 121 0.12 1.93 -11.16
N ALA A 122 -0.19 0.93 -11.98
CA ALA A 122 -1.55 0.41 -12.14
C ALA A 122 -1.71 -0.82 -11.25
N GLY A 123 -2.82 -0.88 -10.53
CA GLY A 123 -3.08 -1.96 -9.59
C GLY A 123 -4.42 -2.63 -9.77
N VAL A 124 -4.44 -3.93 -9.48
CA VAL A 124 -5.65 -4.75 -9.42
C VAL A 124 -5.61 -5.54 -8.11
N ALA A 125 -6.66 -5.42 -7.32
CA ALA A 125 -6.86 -6.22 -6.12
C ALA A 125 -7.91 -7.29 -6.37
N THR A 126 -7.61 -8.52 -5.97
CA THR A 126 -8.50 -9.67 -6.12
C THR A 126 -8.71 -10.39 -4.79
N VAL A 127 -9.87 -11.04 -4.66
CA VAL A 127 -10.18 -12.00 -3.59
C VAL A 127 -10.67 -13.27 -4.28
N ASP A 128 -10.01 -14.38 -4.02
CA ASP A 128 -10.31 -15.67 -4.65
C ASP A 128 -10.38 -15.58 -6.18
N GLY A 129 -9.47 -14.82 -6.78
CA GLY A 129 -9.38 -14.64 -8.22
C GLY A 129 -10.38 -13.65 -8.82
N VAL A 130 -11.26 -13.06 -8.03
CA VAL A 130 -12.28 -12.11 -8.50
C VAL A 130 -11.83 -10.68 -8.19
N VAL A 131 -11.86 -9.80 -9.18
CA VAL A 131 -11.48 -8.39 -9.02
C VAL A 131 -12.43 -7.70 -8.04
N VAL A 132 -11.88 -7.12 -6.99
CA VAL A 132 -12.62 -6.33 -6.00
C VAL A 132 -12.34 -4.84 -6.12
N ALA A 133 -11.16 -4.46 -6.58
CA ALA A 133 -10.79 -3.05 -6.78
C ALA A 133 -9.72 -2.91 -7.86
N GLU A 134 -9.71 -1.74 -8.47
CA GLU A 134 -8.69 -1.33 -9.45
C GLU A 134 -8.36 0.13 -9.19
N ALA A 135 -7.11 0.52 -9.36
CA ALA A 135 -6.71 1.91 -9.28
C ALA A 135 -5.34 2.13 -9.93
N GLU A 136 -5.10 3.34 -10.38
CA GLU A 136 -3.77 3.85 -10.68
C GLU A 136 -3.35 4.74 -9.52
N VAL A 137 -2.14 4.54 -9.02
CA VAL A 137 -1.59 5.33 -7.91
C VAL A 137 -0.30 6.00 -8.35
N MET A 138 -0.09 7.24 -7.89
CA MET A 138 1.17 7.94 -8.05
C MET A 138 1.78 8.15 -6.68
N CYS A 139 3.00 7.64 -6.50
CA CYS A 139 3.75 7.74 -5.27
C CYS A 139 4.97 8.64 -5.47
N LYS A 140 5.29 9.44 -4.46
CA LYS A 140 6.46 10.31 -4.44
C LYS A 140 7.35 9.97 -3.26
N LEU A 141 8.66 9.88 -3.51
CA LEU A 141 9.64 9.77 -2.45
C LEU A 141 9.93 11.15 -1.85
N ALA A 142 9.91 11.24 -0.54
CA ALA A 142 10.21 12.46 0.20
C ALA A 142 11.20 12.15 1.33
N ASP A 143 12.05 13.13 1.65
CA ASP A 143 13.01 12.98 2.74
C ASP A 143 12.33 13.17 4.09
N LYS A 144 12.60 12.27 5.03
CA LYS A 144 12.09 12.36 6.40
C LYS A 144 12.56 13.61 7.16
N GLU A 145 13.71 14.15 6.79
CA GLU A 145 14.36 15.24 7.50
C GLU A 145 13.84 16.63 7.13
N GLN A 146 12.90 16.72 6.16
CA GLN A 146 12.23 17.97 5.85
C GLN A 146 11.17 18.27 6.92
N LYS A 147 11.62 18.58 8.13
CA LYS A 147 10.73 19.23 9.09
C LYS A 147 10.37 20.61 8.54
N PRO A 148 9.09 21.00 8.60
CA PRO A 148 8.76 22.40 8.34
C PRO A 148 9.64 23.26 9.25
N PRO A 149 10.15 24.42 8.75
CA PRO A 149 10.94 25.32 9.59
C PRO A 149 10.14 25.62 10.87
N ALA A 150 10.80 25.49 12.01
CA ALA A 150 10.20 25.86 13.28
C ALA A 150 9.66 27.30 13.10
N GLU A 151 8.34 27.49 13.35
CA GLU A 151 7.80 28.85 13.37
C GLU A 151 8.64 29.63 14.35
N ALA A 152 9.23 30.72 13.86
CA ALA A 152 9.93 31.62 14.74
C ALA A 152 8.92 32.08 15.80
N SER A 153 9.12 31.64 17.03
CA SER A 153 8.33 32.15 18.16
C SER A 153 8.53 33.64 18.22
N SER A 154 7.50 34.35 17.81
CA SER A 154 7.48 35.81 17.98
C SER A 154 7.41 36.15 19.47
#